data_f193854ba07fc92ff7da04927a3d0e43
#
_entry.id   f193854ba07fc92ff7da04927a3d0e43
#
_cell.length_a   1.000
_cell.length_b   1.000
_cell.length_c   1.000
_cell.angle_alpha   90.00
_cell.angle_beta   90.00
_cell.angle_gamma   90.00
#
_symmetry.space_group_name_H-M   'P 1'
#
loop_
_entity.id
_entity.type
_entity.pdbx_description
1 polymer ?
#
loop_
_entity_poly.entity_id
_entity_poly.type
_entity_poly.pdbx_seq_one_letter_code
_entity_poly.pdbx_strand_id
1 'polypeptide(L)'
;MSFPKELLTDDEEMVLDLRPHVWFLVPAGAYLAIALIAGLYVWLGGGDNTAWKALGLLVAVGILVAVGHFVQRYARWTSTNFVVTNERLIARRGVVAKKGIEIPLDRINTVFFNQSFFERIIGAGDLGIESAGEGGRETFSDIRKPSMVQHEIYRQKENFEKRRMVQMGQTFASHVPHGPTNTGPSIPEQIEHLDRLRRAGTLTEDEFQATKTDLLRRM
;
A
#
# COMPACT_ATOMS: atom_id res chain seq x y z
N MET A 1 -8.52 -17.82 3.85
CA MET A 1 -7.08 -18.13 3.84
C MET A 1 -6.37 -16.80 3.97
N SER A 2 -5.36 -16.67 4.82
CA SER A 2 -4.49 -15.49 4.87
C SER A 2 -3.65 -15.44 3.61
N PHE A 3 -3.16 -14.25 3.25
CA PHE A 3 -2.27 -14.08 2.10
C PHE A 3 -1.01 -14.97 2.25
N PRO A 4 -0.59 -15.72 1.22
CA PRO A 4 0.59 -16.57 1.29
C PRO A 4 1.85 -15.73 1.54
N LYS A 5 2.53 -15.99 2.65
CA LYS A 5 3.77 -15.27 3.00
C LYS A 5 4.92 -15.51 2.02
N GLU A 6 4.87 -16.61 1.29
CA GLU A 6 5.84 -16.99 0.26
C GLU A 6 5.92 -16.02 -0.94
N LEU A 7 4.94 -15.12 -1.05
CA LEU A 7 4.85 -14.12 -2.12
C LEU A 7 5.35 -12.74 -1.69
N LEU A 8 5.81 -12.63 -0.45
CA LEU A 8 6.46 -11.43 0.09
C LEU A 8 7.97 -11.52 -0.14
N THR A 9 8.62 -10.40 -0.32
CA THR A 9 10.08 -10.29 -0.37
C THR A 9 10.65 -10.50 1.04
N ASP A 10 11.92 -10.91 1.17
CA ASP A 10 12.54 -11.28 2.46
C ASP A 10 12.44 -10.19 3.54
N ASP A 11 12.46 -8.91 3.14
CA ASP A 11 12.35 -7.74 4.04
C ASP A 11 10.92 -7.15 4.10
N GLU A 12 9.94 -7.80 3.43
CA GLU A 12 8.58 -7.30 3.33
C GLU A 12 7.70 -7.81 4.46
N GLU A 13 7.18 -6.90 5.27
CA GLU A 13 6.27 -7.20 6.37
C GLU A 13 4.81 -6.88 6.00
N MET A 14 3.93 -7.83 6.27
CA MET A 14 2.50 -7.65 6.10
C MET A 14 1.93 -6.88 7.30
N VAL A 15 1.39 -5.70 7.03
CA VAL A 15 0.81 -4.80 8.05
C VAL A 15 -0.69 -5.02 8.19
N LEU A 16 -1.41 -5.15 7.08
CA LEU A 16 -2.85 -5.41 7.06
C LEU A 16 -3.18 -6.51 6.05
N ASP A 17 -4.02 -7.46 6.47
CA ASP A 17 -4.66 -8.47 5.60
C ASP A 17 -6.18 -8.36 5.77
N LEU A 18 -6.84 -7.78 4.80
CA LEU A 18 -8.26 -7.48 4.84
C LEU A 18 -9.02 -8.27 3.78
N ARG A 19 -10.22 -8.71 4.16
CA ARG A 19 -11.22 -9.25 3.25
C ARG A 19 -12.39 -8.28 3.15
N PRO A 20 -13.12 -8.30 2.04
CA PRO A 20 -14.34 -7.53 1.93
C PRO A 20 -15.28 -7.78 3.10
N HIS A 21 -16.01 -6.79 3.52
CA HIS A 21 -16.97 -6.88 4.61
C HIS A 21 -18.08 -7.89 4.25
N VAL A 22 -18.61 -8.63 5.23
CA VAL A 22 -19.70 -9.60 5.02
C VAL A 22 -20.97 -8.97 4.42
N TRP A 23 -21.09 -7.64 4.51
CA TRP A 23 -22.12 -6.87 3.82
C TRP A 23 -22.20 -7.18 2.32
N PHE A 24 -21.06 -7.48 1.71
CA PHE A 24 -20.98 -7.96 0.33
C PHE A 24 -21.92 -9.14 0.02
N LEU A 25 -22.22 -10.00 1.00
CA LEU A 25 -23.06 -11.17 0.85
C LEU A 25 -24.54 -10.88 1.09
N VAL A 26 -24.87 -9.77 1.76
CA VAL A 26 -26.25 -9.46 2.17
C VAL A 26 -27.25 -9.43 1.01
N PRO A 27 -27.00 -8.79 -0.13
CA PRO A 27 -27.93 -8.81 -1.26
C PRO A 27 -28.20 -10.23 -1.78
N ALA A 28 -27.16 -11.03 -1.95
CA ALA A 28 -27.32 -12.42 -2.42
C ALA A 28 -28.04 -13.30 -1.40
N GLY A 29 -27.78 -13.08 -0.10
CA GLY A 29 -28.47 -13.75 0.99
C GLY A 29 -29.96 -13.37 1.05
N ALA A 30 -30.28 -12.09 0.81
CA ALA A 30 -31.67 -11.62 0.75
C ALA A 30 -32.43 -12.27 -0.42
N TYR A 31 -31.83 -12.33 -1.63
CA TYR A 31 -32.43 -13.03 -2.77
C TYR A 31 -32.68 -14.50 -2.48
N LEU A 32 -31.74 -15.18 -1.86
CA LEU A 32 -31.89 -16.59 -1.46
C LEU A 32 -32.99 -16.77 -0.41
N ALA A 33 -33.04 -15.91 0.60
CA ALA A 33 -34.08 -15.96 1.63
C ALA A 33 -35.47 -15.75 1.03
N ILE A 34 -35.65 -14.78 0.14
CA ILE A 34 -36.93 -14.53 -0.55
C ILE A 34 -37.33 -15.77 -1.38
N ALA A 35 -36.41 -16.34 -2.13
CA ALA A 35 -36.68 -17.55 -2.92
C ALA A 35 -37.08 -18.74 -2.05
N LEU A 36 -36.44 -18.94 -0.89
CA LEU A 36 -36.77 -20.01 0.05
C LEU A 36 -38.14 -19.77 0.72
N ILE A 37 -38.48 -18.54 1.07
CA ILE A 37 -39.79 -18.17 1.64
C ILE A 37 -40.90 -18.46 0.59
N ALA A 38 -40.66 -18.09 -0.68
CA ALA A 38 -41.60 -18.38 -1.76
C ALA A 38 -41.77 -19.91 -1.95
N GLY A 39 -40.66 -20.67 -1.87
CA GLY A 39 -40.71 -22.15 -1.91
C GLY A 39 -41.51 -22.75 -0.77
N LEU A 40 -41.28 -22.25 0.43
CA LEU A 40 -42.04 -22.69 1.62
C LEU A 40 -43.54 -22.38 1.47
N TYR A 41 -43.89 -21.20 0.96
CA TYR A 41 -45.28 -20.82 0.71
C TYR A 41 -45.96 -21.75 -0.28
N VAL A 42 -45.31 -22.10 -1.38
CA VAL A 42 -45.83 -23.03 -2.40
C VAL A 42 -45.96 -24.43 -1.82
N TRP A 43 -45.00 -24.89 -1.01
CA TRP A 43 -45.03 -26.21 -0.35
C TRP A 43 -46.18 -26.34 0.66
N LEU A 44 -46.40 -25.30 1.50
CA LEU A 44 -47.47 -25.29 2.47
C LEU A 44 -48.88 -25.11 1.86
N GLY A 45 -48.96 -24.45 0.70
CA GLY A 45 -50.22 -24.18 0.05
C GLY A 45 -50.97 -25.37 -0.53
N GLY A 46 -50.26 -26.51 -0.77
CA GLY A 46 -50.81 -27.82 -1.08
C GLY A 46 -51.76 -27.90 -2.28
N GLY A 47 -51.70 -26.99 -3.26
CA GLY A 47 -52.56 -26.98 -4.43
C GLY A 47 -52.23 -28.10 -5.45
N ASP A 48 -53.24 -28.88 -5.84
CA ASP A 48 -53.05 -29.99 -6.78
C ASP A 48 -53.31 -29.62 -8.27
N ASN A 49 -53.75 -28.40 -8.55
CA ASN A 49 -54.04 -27.96 -9.90
C ASN A 49 -52.76 -27.73 -10.73
N THR A 50 -52.90 -27.76 -12.07
CA THR A 50 -51.81 -27.59 -13.01
C THR A 50 -51.08 -26.24 -12.82
N ALA A 51 -51.81 -25.17 -12.51
CA ALA A 51 -51.23 -23.85 -12.26
C ALA A 51 -50.32 -23.86 -11.03
N TRP A 52 -50.72 -24.55 -9.94
CA TRP A 52 -49.93 -24.69 -8.73
C TRP A 52 -48.64 -25.47 -8.94
N LYS A 53 -48.73 -26.57 -9.74
CA LYS A 53 -47.55 -27.38 -10.11
C LYS A 53 -46.59 -26.56 -10.98
N ALA A 54 -47.10 -25.76 -11.91
CA ALA A 54 -46.29 -24.86 -12.75
C ALA A 54 -45.60 -23.78 -11.88
N LEU A 55 -46.32 -23.19 -10.91
CA LEU A 55 -45.76 -22.24 -9.94
C LEU A 55 -44.65 -22.88 -9.10
N GLY A 56 -44.86 -24.11 -8.63
CA GLY A 56 -43.86 -24.88 -7.89
C GLY A 56 -42.57 -25.11 -8.67
N LEU A 57 -42.72 -25.44 -9.97
CA LEU A 57 -41.56 -25.59 -10.86
C LEU A 57 -40.81 -24.26 -11.05
N LEU A 58 -41.50 -23.15 -11.28
CA LEU A 58 -40.89 -21.82 -11.41
C LEU A 58 -40.13 -21.41 -10.15
N VAL A 59 -40.73 -21.63 -8.99
CA VAL A 59 -40.09 -21.32 -7.70
C VAL A 59 -38.87 -22.22 -7.46
N ALA A 60 -38.94 -23.52 -7.80
CA ALA A 60 -37.81 -24.42 -7.69
C ALA A 60 -36.63 -23.98 -8.58
N VAL A 61 -36.89 -23.57 -9.81
CA VAL A 61 -35.88 -22.99 -10.70
C VAL A 61 -35.32 -21.69 -10.11
N GLY A 62 -36.18 -20.82 -9.56
CA GLY A 62 -35.79 -19.59 -8.90
C GLY A 62 -34.85 -19.83 -7.70
N ILE A 63 -35.11 -20.84 -6.87
CA ILE A 63 -34.25 -21.26 -5.77
C ILE A 63 -32.90 -21.72 -6.30
N LEU A 64 -32.89 -22.54 -7.32
CA LEU A 64 -31.63 -23.07 -7.92
C LEU A 64 -30.76 -21.92 -8.46
N VAL A 65 -31.35 -20.95 -9.13
CA VAL A 65 -30.65 -19.74 -9.59
C VAL A 65 -30.13 -18.90 -8.43
N ALA A 66 -30.96 -18.70 -7.38
CA ALA A 66 -30.57 -17.95 -6.20
C ALA A 66 -29.41 -18.61 -5.44
N VAL A 67 -29.42 -19.94 -5.30
CA VAL A 67 -28.32 -20.72 -4.74
C VAL A 67 -27.04 -20.54 -5.57
N GLY A 68 -27.13 -20.71 -6.89
CA GLY A 68 -25.99 -20.52 -7.81
C GLY A 68 -25.39 -19.10 -7.69
N HIS A 69 -26.26 -18.09 -7.62
CA HIS A 69 -25.85 -16.71 -7.44
C HIS A 69 -25.15 -16.50 -6.08
N PHE A 70 -25.70 -17.05 -5.00
CA PHE A 70 -25.12 -16.97 -3.67
C PHE A 70 -23.75 -17.65 -3.59
N VAL A 71 -23.62 -18.85 -4.13
CA VAL A 71 -22.37 -19.61 -4.18
C VAL A 71 -21.30 -18.84 -4.97
N GLN A 72 -21.67 -18.30 -6.13
CA GLN A 72 -20.76 -17.46 -6.93
C GLN A 72 -20.28 -16.23 -6.15
N ARG A 73 -21.19 -15.55 -5.44
CA ARG A 73 -20.85 -14.36 -4.66
C ARG A 73 -20.00 -14.72 -3.45
N TYR A 74 -20.30 -15.83 -2.78
CA TYR A 74 -19.49 -16.36 -1.70
C TYR A 74 -18.07 -16.73 -2.15
N ALA A 75 -17.94 -17.39 -3.30
CA ALA A 75 -16.65 -17.72 -3.87
C ALA A 75 -15.83 -16.47 -4.21
N ARG A 76 -16.45 -15.41 -4.75
CA ARG A 76 -15.77 -14.11 -4.97
C ARG A 76 -15.32 -13.47 -3.66
N TRP A 77 -16.17 -13.51 -2.63
CA TRP A 77 -15.84 -12.95 -1.33
C TRP A 77 -14.63 -13.63 -0.68
N THR A 78 -14.55 -14.96 -0.74
CA THR A 78 -13.41 -15.72 -0.21
C THR A 78 -12.12 -15.56 -1.03
N SER A 79 -12.24 -15.22 -2.31
CA SER A 79 -11.11 -15.09 -3.25
C SER A 79 -10.63 -13.66 -3.43
N THR A 80 -11.17 -12.71 -2.66
CA THR A 80 -10.72 -11.31 -2.70
C THR A 80 -9.93 -11.03 -1.43
N ASN A 81 -8.68 -10.61 -1.61
CA ASN A 81 -7.79 -10.20 -0.53
C ASN A 81 -7.23 -8.80 -0.84
N PHE A 82 -7.14 -7.99 0.20
CA PHE A 82 -6.53 -6.67 0.17
C PHE A 82 -5.47 -6.60 1.26
N VAL A 83 -4.22 -6.50 0.86
CA VAL A 83 -3.06 -6.55 1.74
C VAL A 83 -2.28 -5.26 1.63
N VAL A 84 -1.92 -4.68 2.76
CA VAL A 84 -0.99 -3.56 2.85
C VAL A 84 0.27 -4.07 3.52
N THR A 85 1.39 -3.87 2.84
CA THR A 85 2.71 -4.18 3.37
C THR A 85 3.49 -2.89 3.66
N ASN A 86 4.69 -3.03 4.16
CA ASN A 86 5.61 -1.90 4.36
C ASN A 86 6.23 -1.35 3.06
N GLU A 87 5.99 -1.99 1.88
CA GLU A 87 6.57 -1.60 0.59
C GLU A 87 5.52 -1.34 -0.50
N ARG A 88 4.44 -2.11 -0.52
CA ARG A 88 3.40 -2.06 -1.55
C ARG A 88 2.03 -2.42 -1.01
N LEU A 89 1.03 -2.06 -1.81
CA LEU A 89 -0.34 -2.51 -1.65
C LEU A 89 -0.60 -3.63 -2.65
N ILE A 90 -1.14 -4.75 -2.18
CA ILE A 90 -1.45 -5.93 -2.98
C ILE A 90 -2.94 -6.19 -2.92
N ALA A 91 -3.62 -6.14 -4.05
CA ALA A 91 -5.02 -6.53 -4.15
C ALA A 91 -5.17 -7.68 -5.13
N ARG A 92 -5.80 -8.76 -4.68
CA ARG A 92 -6.07 -9.94 -5.51
C ARG A 92 -7.55 -10.24 -5.52
N ARG A 93 -8.08 -10.49 -6.70
CA ARG A 93 -9.49 -10.81 -6.93
C ARG A 93 -9.61 -11.94 -7.94
N GLY A 94 -10.63 -12.78 -7.78
CA GLY A 94 -11.07 -13.75 -8.76
C GLY A 94 -10.98 -15.20 -8.32
N VAL A 95 -11.98 -15.97 -8.70
CA VAL A 95 -12.14 -17.40 -8.39
C VAL A 95 -11.44 -18.25 -9.46
N VAL A 96 -11.78 -18.02 -10.72
CA VAL A 96 -11.29 -18.78 -11.89
C VAL A 96 -10.14 -18.02 -12.55
N ALA A 97 -10.39 -16.76 -12.94
CA ALA A 97 -9.35 -15.86 -13.45
C ALA A 97 -8.87 -14.99 -12.30
N LYS A 98 -7.62 -15.15 -11.89
CA LYS A 98 -7.00 -14.35 -10.84
C LYS A 98 -6.49 -13.03 -11.44
N LYS A 99 -6.96 -11.89 -10.91
CA LYS A 99 -6.41 -10.57 -11.19
C LYS A 99 -5.69 -10.09 -9.94
N GLY A 100 -4.43 -9.74 -10.07
CA GLY A 100 -3.62 -9.12 -9.02
C GLY A 100 -3.24 -7.71 -9.45
N ILE A 101 -3.33 -6.78 -8.53
CA ILE A 101 -2.83 -5.41 -8.68
C ILE A 101 -1.86 -5.20 -7.53
N GLU A 102 -0.67 -4.74 -7.85
CA GLU A 102 0.37 -4.40 -6.90
C GLU A 102 0.77 -2.95 -7.13
N ILE A 103 0.60 -2.12 -6.12
CA ILE A 103 0.89 -0.69 -6.19
C ILE A 103 1.97 -0.38 -5.17
N PRO A 104 3.21 -0.07 -5.58
CA PRO A 104 4.26 0.39 -4.68
C PRO A 104 3.83 1.65 -3.92
N LEU A 105 4.21 1.77 -2.64
CA LEU A 105 3.80 2.89 -1.78
C LEU A 105 4.29 4.25 -2.30
N ASP A 106 5.44 4.28 -2.97
CA ASP A 106 5.98 5.50 -3.59
C ASP A 106 5.17 6.01 -4.79
N ARG A 107 4.39 5.12 -5.43
CA ARG A 107 3.51 5.47 -6.56
C ARG A 107 2.10 5.85 -6.16
N ILE A 108 1.74 5.74 -4.89
CA ILE A 108 0.44 6.16 -4.38
C ILE A 108 0.42 7.68 -4.25
N ASN A 109 -0.43 8.33 -5.04
CA ASN A 109 -0.63 9.78 -4.98
C ASN A 109 -1.68 10.13 -3.92
N THR A 110 -2.89 9.61 -4.09
CA THR A 110 -4.04 9.94 -3.25
C THR A 110 -4.80 8.69 -2.86
N VAL A 111 -5.17 8.60 -1.59
CA VAL A 111 -6.11 7.59 -1.08
C VAL A 111 -7.34 8.30 -0.58
N PHE A 112 -8.50 7.94 -1.09
CA PHE A 112 -9.78 8.46 -0.65
C PHE A 112 -10.71 7.32 -0.31
N PHE A 113 -11.66 7.56 0.57
CA PHE A 113 -12.71 6.60 0.88
C PHE A 113 -14.09 7.24 0.73
N ASN A 114 -15.06 6.42 0.42
CA ASN A 114 -16.46 6.78 0.37
C ASN A 114 -17.27 5.83 1.26
N GLN A 115 -18.16 6.40 2.06
CA GLN A 115 -19.07 5.65 2.92
C GLN A 115 -20.45 6.26 2.85
N SER A 116 -21.43 5.48 2.44
CA SER A 116 -22.84 5.84 2.61
C SER A 116 -23.23 5.77 4.10
N PHE A 117 -24.37 6.33 4.43
CA PHE A 117 -24.88 6.33 5.81
C PHE A 117 -24.97 4.91 6.40
N PHE A 118 -25.49 3.95 5.64
CA PHE A 118 -25.61 2.56 6.07
C PHE A 118 -24.25 1.87 6.20
N GLU A 119 -23.35 2.08 5.26
CA GLU A 119 -21.98 1.52 5.30
C GLU A 119 -21.21 2.06 6.50
N ARG A 120 -21.43 3.29 6.89
CA ARG A 120 -20.83 3.87 8.09
C ARG A 120 -21.30 3.17 9.37
N ILE A 121 -22.59 2.83 9.46
CA ILE A 121 -23.12 2.10 10.63
C ILE A 121 -22.51 0.71 10.74
N ILE A 122 -22.35 0.01 9.63
CA ILE A 122 -21.79 -1.35 9.62
C ILE A 122 -20.25 -1.38 9.57
N GLY A 123 -19.60 -0.22 9.40
CA GLY A 123 -18.14 -0.11 9.33
C GLY A 123 -17.55 -0.62 8.02
N ALA A 124 -18.32 -0.59 6.93
CA ALA A 124 -17.86 -0.88 5.56
C ALA A 124 -17.74 0.42 4.74
N GLY A 125 -17.13 0.34 3.57
CA GLY A 125 -17.09 1.43 2.59
C GLY A 125 -16.11 1.14 1.46
N ASP A 126 -16.08 2.04 0.49
CA ASP A 126 -15.21 1.93 -0.68
C ASP A 126 -13.92 2.72 -0.47
N LEU A 127 -12.79 2.13 -0.88
CA LEU A 127 -11.49 2.75 -0.86
C LEU A 127 -11.01 2.96 -2.30
N GLY A 128 -10.69 4.20 -2.65
CA GLY A 128 -10.11 4.54 -3.94
C GLY A 128 -8.64 4.93 -3.79
N ILE A 129 -7.81 4.44 -4.69
CA ILE A 129 -6.38 4.71 -4.72
C ILE A 129 -6.02 5.24 -6.09
N GLU A 130 -5.43 6.42 -6.12
CA GLU A 130 -4.85 7.00 -7.31
C GLU A 130 -3.34 6.76 -7.30
N SER A 131 -2.84 6.16 -8.37
CA SER A 131 -1.43 5.89 -8.55
C SER A 131 -0.87 6.57 -9.81
N ALA A 132 0.43 6.87 -9.78
CA ALA A 132 1.15 7.49 -10.90
C ALA A 132 1.43 6.54 -12.07
N GLY A 133 0.82 5.33 -12.13
CA GLY A 133 0.99 4.34 -13.18
C GLY A 133 -0.14 4.34 -14.22
N GLU A 134 -0.02 3.48 -15.23
CA GLU A 134 -1.03 3.31 -16.30
C GLU A 134 -2.43 2.90 -15.79
N GLY A 135 -2.53 2.35 -14.57
CA GLY A 135 -3.79 1.97 -13.93
C GLY A 135 -4.63 3.16 -13.41
N GLY A 136 -4.05 4.36 -13.31
CA GLY A 136 -4.72 5.58 -12.90
C GLY A 136 -5.39 5.48 -11.52
N ARG A 137 -6.69 5.16 -11.50
CA ARG A 137 -7.50 5.06 -10.30
C ARG A 137 -8.07 3.66 -10.13
N GLU A 138 -7.78 3.04 -8.99
CA GLU A 138 -8.35 1.75 -8.59
C GLU A 138 -9.31 1.91 -7.42
N THR A 139 -10.47 1.23 -7.49
CA THR A 139 -11.47 1.26 -6.42
C THR A 139 -11.67 -0.14 -5.84
N PHE A 140 -11.66 -0.22 -4.53
CA PHE A 140 -11.85 -1.43 -3.74
C PHE A 140 -13.11 -1.27 -2.90
N SER A 141 -14.14 -2.05 -3.20
CA SER A 141 -15.44 -1.96 -2.52
C SER A 141 -15.49 -2.83 -1.27
N ASP A 142 -16.39 -2.45 -0.36
CA ASP A 142 -16.71 -3.20 0.87
C ASP A 142 -15.50 -3.41 1.81
N ILE A 143 -14.57 -2.48 1.84
CA ILE A 143 -13.42 -2.50 2.76
C ILE A 143 -13.91 -2.24 4.19
N ARG A 144 -13.40 -3.03 5.14
CA ARG A 144 -13.65 -2.82 6.58
C ARG A 144 -12.92 -1.59 7.06
N LYS A 145 -13.63 -0.67 7.75
CA LYS A 145 -13.08 0.54 8.37
C LYS A 145 -12.15 1.32 7.42
N PRO A 146 -12.65 1.77 6.26
CA PRO A 146 -11.80 2.34 5.21
C PRO A 146 -11.01 3.57 5.65
N SER A 147 -11.50 4.36 6.61
CA SER A 147 -10.75 5.49 7.18
C SER A 147 -9.50 5.04 7.95
N MET A 148 -9.58 3.92 8.68
CA MET A 148 -8.40 3.35 9.36
C MET A 148 -7.40 2.78 8.35
N VAL A 149 -7.89 2.13 7.29
CA VAL A 149 -7.04 1.59 6.22
C VAL A 149 -6.33 2.73 5.48
N GLN A 150 -7.04 3.82 5.17
CA GLN A 150 -6.45 5.02 4.58
C GLN A 150 -5.32 5.57 5.48
N HIS A 151 -5.58 5.74 6.77
CA HIS A 151 -4.58 6.23 7.71
C HIS A 151 -3.35 5.31 7.77
N GLU A 152 -3.57 4.00 7.77
CA GLU A 152 -2.48 3.02 7.78
C GLU A 152 -1.64 3.07 6.52
N ILE A 153 -2.26 3.21 5.33
CA ILE A 153 -1.54 3.35 4.06
C ILE A 153 -0.63 4.60 4.11
N TYR A 154 -1.13 5.75 4.57
CA TYR A 154 -0.32 6.96 4.69
C TYR A 154 0.81 6.80 5.71
N ARG A 155 0.57 6.12 6.83
CA ARG A 155 1.59 5.81 7.83
C ARG A 155 2.71 4.95 7.25
N GLN A 156 2.36 3.90 6.49
CA GLN A 156 3.35 3.05 5.85
C GLN A 156 4.11 3.77 4.75
N LYS A 157 3.45 4.63 3.98
CA LYS A 157 4.10 5.48 2.98
C LYS A 157 5.14 6.41 3.62
N GLU A 158 4.78 7.09 4.71
CA GLU A 158 5.71 7.95 5.44
C GLU A 158 6.93 7.17 6.00
N ASN A 159 6.69 6.00 6.58
CA ASN A 159 7.74 5.13 7.07
C ASN A 159 8.65 4.63 5.95
N PHE A 160 8.09 4.29 4.79
CA PHE A 160 8.84 3.89 3.60
C PHE A 160 9.73 5.03 3.09
N GLU A 161 9.21 6.24 3.00
CA GLU A 161 9.97 7.43 2.59
C GLU A 161 11.12 7.71 3.55
N LYS A 162 10.88 7.64 4.86
CA LYS A 162 11.92 7.80 5.89
C LYS A 162 13.04 6.76 5.74
N ARG A 163 12.69 5.48 5.55
CA ARG A 163 13.69 4.42 5.33
C ARG A 163 14.54 4.69 4.08
N ARG A 164 13.90 5.08 2.98
CA ARG A 164 14.62 5.44 1.74
C ARG A 164 15.59 6.60 1.93
N MET A 165 15.18 7.65 2.65
CA MET A 165 16.07 8.79 2.93
C MET A 165 17.29 8.38 3.75
N VAL A 166 17.11 7.52 4.77
CA VAL A 166 18.21 7.01 5.59
C VAL A 166 19.17 6.17 4.76
N GLN A 167 18.65 5.27 3.93
CA GLN A 167 19.48 4.43 3.04
C GLN A 167 20.25 5.29 2.03
N MET A 168 19.60 6.26 1.39
CA MET A 168 20.30 7.20 0.50
C MET A 168 21.39 7.98 1.24
N GLY A 169 21.11 8.49 2.44
CA GLY A 169 22.11 9.19 3.25
C GLY A 169 23.32 8.31 3.58
N GLN A 170 23.11 7.05 3.93
CA GLN A 170 24.18 6.09 4.19
C GLN A 170 24.98 5.77 2.91
N THR A 171 24.30 5.60 1.78
CA THR A 171 24.95 5.35 0.50
C THR A 171 25.79 6.56 0.08
N PHE A 172 25.30 7.77 0.23
CA PHE A 172 26.09 8.98 -0.03
C PHE A 172 27.28 9.07 0.95
N ALA A 173 27.09 8.81 2.24
CA ALA A 173 28.16 8.84 3.22
C ALA A 173 29.26 7.80 2.93
N SER A 174 28.89 6.63 2.38
CA SER A 174 29.85 5.58 2.01
C SER A 174 30.56 5.83 0.68
N HIS A 175 29.96 6.64 -0.21
CA HIS A 175 30.55 7.00 -1.51
C HIS A 175 31.21 8.36 -1.53
N VAL A 176 31.06 9.18 -0.48
CA VAL A 176 31.97 10.30 -0.26
C VAL A 176 33.34 9.66 0.00
N PRO A 177 34.32 9.78 -0.92
CA PRO A 177 35.67 9.39 -0.56
C PRO A 177 35.94 10.10 0.77
N HIS A 178 36.33 9.36 1.78
CA HIS A 178 36.93 9.98 2.96
C HIS A 178 38.15 10.73 2.44
N GLY A 179 37.92 11.93 1.93
CA GLY A 179 38.97 12.90 1.86
C GLY A 179 39.52 12.98 3.28
N PRO A 180 40.81 13.03 3.44
CA PRO A 180 41.45 12.88 4.75
C PRO A 180 40.71 13.77 5.73
N THR A 181 40.25 13.14 6.81
CA THR A 181 39.70 13.80 8.00
C THR A 181 40.37 15.12 8.20
N ASN A 182 39.62 16.19 8.09
CA ASN A 182 39.83 17.61 8.46
C ASN A 182 41.21 17.94 9.07
N THR A 183 42.27 17.51 8.45
CA THR A 183 43.59 18.06 8.54
C THR A 183 43.64 19.03 7.38
N GLY A 184 43.33 20.28 7.64
CA GLY A 184 43.79 21.35 6.78
C GLY A 184 45.27 21.06 6.46
N PRO A 185 45.80 21.55 5.32
CA PRO A 185 47.13 21.22 4.91
C PRO A 185 48.06 21.33 6.12
N SER A 186 48.88 20.31 6.34
CA SER A 186 49.77 20.28 7.51
C SER A 186 50.54 21.58 7.59
N ILE A 187 50.88 22.02 8.81
CA ILE A 187 51.59 23.31 8.97
C ILE A 187 52.78 23.41 8.04
N PRO A 188 53.59 22.32 7.81
CA PRO A 188 54.62 22.32 6.76
C PRO A 188 54.12 22.64 5.35
N GLU A 189 52.98 22.02 4.95
CA GLU A 189 52.39 22.26 3.61
C GLU A 189 51.86 23.67 3.45
N GLN A 190 51.32 24.26 4.53
CA GLN A 190 50.90 25.66 4.56
C GLN A 190 52.10 26.60 4.40
N ILE A 191 53.23 26.32 5.06
CA ILE A 191 54.47 27.08 4.94
C ILE A 191 55.06 26.98 3.51
N GLU A 192 55.01 25.79 2.89
CA GLU A 192 55.42 25.60 1.52
C GLU A 192 54.54 26.37 0.53
N HIS A 193 53.24 26.39 0.78
CA HIS A 193 52.31 27.18 -0.03
C HIS A 193 52.58 28.67 0.07
N LEU A 194 52.84 29.18 1.28
CA LEU A 194 53.23 30.59 1.48
C LEU A 194 54.56 30.93 0.79
N ASP A 195 55.53 30.02 0.78
CA ASP A 195 56.81 30.24 0.07
C ASP A 195 56.63 30.32 -1.45
N ARG A 196 55.71 29.49 -1.99
CA ARG A 196 55.30 29.60 -3.42
C ARG A 196 54.64 30.92 -3.76
N LEU A 197 53.76 31.42 -2.90
CA LEU A 197 53.11 32.73 -3.11
C LEU A 197 54.11 33.92 -3.03
N ARG A 198 55.10 33.80 -2.10
CA ARG A 198 56.21 34.76 -2.01
C ARG A 198 57.04 34.77 -3.30
N ARG A 199 57.44 33.59 -3.80
CA ARG A 199 58.20 33.47 -5.06
C ARG A 199 57.42 33.94 -6.28
N ALA A 200 56.08 33.86 -6.26
CA ALA A 200 55.21 34.40 -7.30
C ALA A 200 55.01 35.91 -7.21
N GLY A 201 55.56 36.58 -6.19
CA GLY A 201 55.43 38.01 -5.99
C GLY A 201 54.07 38.48 -5.48
N THR A 202 53.21 37.58 -5.07
CA THR A 202 51.87 37.87 -4.51
C THR A 202 51.86 38.07 -3.00
N LEU A 203 52.99 37.72 -2.32
CA LEU A 203 53.19 37.91 -0.89
C LEU A 203 54.53 38.61 -0.67
N THR A 204 54.52 39.61 0.20
CA THR A 204 55.77 40.32 0.57
C THR A 204 56.57 39.47 1.57
N GLU A 205 57.90 39.76 1.68
CA GLU A 205 58.76 39.04 2.62
C GLU A 205 58.28 39.23 4.08
N ASP A 206 57.84 40.43 4.44
CA ASP A 206 57.40 40.74 5.80
C ASP A 206 56.09 39.99 6.14
N GLU A 207 55.15 39.90 5.22
CA GLU A 207 53.90 39.11 5.37
C GLU A 207 54.17 37.61 5.48
N PHE A 208 55.11 37.10 4.67
CA PHE A 208 55.55 35.72 4.76
C PHE A 208 56.10 35.37 6.14
N GLN A 209 57.03 36.22 6.68
CA GLN A 209 57.63 35.97 7.98
C GLN A 209 56.61 36.08 9.13
N ALA A 210 55.68 37.04 9.06
CA ALA A 210 54.62 37.19 10.03
C ALA A 210 53.71 35.96 10.06
N THR A 211 53.21 35.49 8.89
CA THR A 211 52.30 34.36 8.82
C THR A 211 52.99 33.02 9.16
N LYS A 212 54.24 32.84 8.76
CA LYS A 212 55.06 31.68 9.10
C LYS A 212 55.25 31.59 10.64
N THR A 213 55.53 32.71 11.31
CA THR A 213 55.70 32.74 12.74
C THR A 213 54.42 32.43 13.49
N ASP A 214 53.25 32.88 12.97
CA ASP A 214 51.94 32.55 13.56
C ASP A 214 51.61 31.05 13.38
N LEU A 215 51.87 30.47 12.21
CA LEU A 215 51.69 29.04 11.97
C LEU A 215 52.59 28.16 12.87
N LEU A 216 53.87 28.56 13.09
CA LEU A 216 54.79 27.83 13.97
C LEU A 216 54.43 27.98 15.46
N ARG A 217 53.72 29.05 15.86
CA ARG A 217 53.23 29.23 17.21
C ARG A 217 52.03 28.33 17.54
N ARG A 218 51.34 27.85 16.49
CA ARG A 218 50.19 26.94 16.63
C ARG A 218 50.59 25.44 16.62
N MET A 219 51.89 25.14 16.47
CA MET A 219 52.46 23.79 16.66
C MET A 219 52.60 23.49 18.15
#